data_c5deb0bcd808ea7de4331165277d569f
#
_entry.id   c5deb0bcd808ea7de4331165277d569f
#
_cell.length_a   1.000
_cell.length_b   1.000
_cell.length_c   1.000
_cell.angle_alpha   90.00
_cell.angle_beta   90.00
_cell.angle_gamma   90.00
#
_symmetry.space_group_name_H-M   'P 1'
#
loop_
_entity.id
_entity.type
_entity.pdbx_description
1 polymer ?
#
loop_
_entity_poly.entity_id
_entity_poly.type
_entity_poly.pdbx_seq_one_letter_code
_entity_poly.pdbx_strand_id
1 'polypeptide(L)'
;MAQDDPFGTTRALTGRNTHLEPLASEVISVLCERQTTAPSGARQVVVDYLLRAVATRSSFDPTLVMEELRGYRLTIDAIIDLYIPEVATRMGEMWKTSDMDFASVTVGALRLQSLLSEASSNLARVNLSGVNAPFALVVVAEGEQHFLGASVVAAQLRRLGCDVSLSIAEAPKQITNRVLYDQPDMILMSCAQVSGLETVVRNVKKIRSVVDPSPVIALGGAMRGDLDGIRKKTGVDLVTKSAKDVVGFYMKRHKALSRG
;
A
#
# COMPACT_ATOMS: atom_id res chain seq x y z
N MET A 1 -29.74 -64.74 -59.96
CA MET A 1 -29.10 -63.51 -60.50
C MET A 1 -28.99 -62.53 -59.34
N ALA A 2 -27.83 -62.52 -58.77
CA ALA A 2 -26.89 -61.42 -58.76
C ALA A 2 -27.47 -60.18 -57.99
N GLN A 3 -26.92 -59.57 -57.07
CA GLN A 3 -25.50 -59.30 -56.84
C GLN A 3 -25.32 -58.83 -55.35
N ASP A 4 -24.16 -59.18 -54.86
CA ASP A 4 -23.54 -58.64 -53.60
C ASP A 4 -23.45 -57.15 -53.56
N ASP A 5 -23.54 -56.61 -52.36
CA ASP A 5 -22.80 -55.41 -52.04
C ASP A 5 -22.25 -55.50 -50.58
N PRO A 6 -20.92 -55.57 -50.47
CA PRO A 6 -20.27 -55.54 -49.20
C PRO A 6 -19.75 -54.09 -48.91
N PHE A 7 -19.90 -53.57 -47.76
CA PHE A 7 -19.11 -52.56 -47.10
C PHE A 7 -19.97 -51.62 -46.22
N GLY A 8 -19.60 -51.54 -44.97
CA GLY A 8 -19.95 -50.41 -44.19
C GLY A 8 -20.19 -50.68 -42.72
N THR A 9 -19.27 -51.37 -42.08
CA THR A 9 -19.23 -51.41 -40.61
C THR A 9 -18.88 -50.01 -40.07
N THR A 10 -19.86 -49.22 -39.69
CA THR A 10 -19.64 -48.03 -38.87
C THR A 10 -19.60 -48.46 -37.43
N ARG A 11 -18.42 -48.69 -36.95
CA ARG A 11 -18.12 -48.95 -35.53
C ARG A 11 -18.26 -47.61 -34.79
N ALA A 12 -19.34 -47.44 -34.06
CA ALA A 12 -19.53 -46.30 -33.13
C ALA A 12 -18.43 -46.36 -32.09
N LEU A 13 -17.52 -45.37 -32.14
CA LEU A 13 -16.58 -45.05 -31.09
C LEU A 13 -17.31 -44.23 -29.99
N THR A 14 -18.13 -44.92 -29.22
CA THR A 14 -18.68 -44.41 -27.96
C THR A 14 -17.88 -45.05 -26.84
N GLY A 15 -16.93 -44.31 -26.34
CA GLY A 15 -16.23 -44.72 -25.11
C GLY A 15 -14.88 -44.05 -24.97
N ARG A 16 -14.84 -42.91 -24.33
CA ARG A 16 -13.75 -42.34 -23.52
C ARG A 16 -13.79 -40.82 -23.54
N ASN A 17 -14.75 -40.25 -22.85
CA ASN A 17 -14.62 -38.81 -22.48
C ASN A 17 -15.27 -38.46 -21.12
N THR A 18 -15.62 -39.44 -20.29
CA THR A 18 -16.30 -39.17 -18.99
C THR A 18 -15.35 -38.84 -17.84
N HIS A 19 -14.04 -38.91 -18.03
CA HIS A 19 -13.05 -38.53 -16.99
C HIS A 19 -12.31 -37.22 -17.25
N LEU A 20 -12.46 -36.60 -18.41
CA LEU A 20 -11.80 -35.33 -18.74
C LEU A 20 -12.65 -34.12 -18.35
N GLU A 21 -13.96 -34.22 -18.30
CA GLU A 21 -14.86 -33.13 -17.89
C GLU A 21 -14.68 -32.68 -16.43
N PRO A 22 -14.54 -33.57 -15.44
CA PRO A 22 -14.31 -33.14 -14.06
C PRO A 22 -12.97 -32.42 -13.91
N LEU A 23 -11.90 -32.94 -14.53
CA LEU A 23 -10.57 -32.33 -14.48
C LEU A 23 -10.54 -30.99 -15.22
N ALA A 24 -11.18 -30.88 -16.36
CA ALA A 24 -11.30 -29.62 -17.09
C ALA A 24 -12.11 -28.60 -16.29
N SER A 25 -13.20 -29.01 -15.67
CA SER A 25 -14.03 -28.16 -14.79
C SER A 25 -13.26 -27.70 -13.56
N GLU A 26 -12.48 -28.59 -12.93
CA GLU A 26 -11.66 -28.26 -11.77
C GLU A 26 -10.51 -27.29 -12.16
N VAL A 27 -9.85 -27.52 -13.30
CA VAL A 27 -8.82 -26.60 -13.83
C VAL A 27 -9.42 -25.25 -14.18
N ILE A 28 -10.60 -25.21 -14.80
CA ILE A 28 -11.31 -23.96 -15.11
C ILE A 28 -11.72 -23.25 -13.81
N SER A 29 -12.22 -23.96 -12.80
CA SER A 29 -12.57 -23.38 -11.50
C SER A 29 -11.34 -22.77 -10.84
N VAL A 30 -10.21 -23.48 -10.78
CA VAL A 30 -8.94 -22.97 -10.24
C VAL A 30 -8.41 -21.79 -11.05
N LEU A 31 -8.58 -21.78 -12.37
CA LEU A 31 -8.20 -20.65 -13.22
C LEU A 31 -9.12 -19.44 -13.00
N CYS A 32 -10.42 -19.65 -12.84
CA CYS A 32 -11.37 -18.59 -12.50
C CYS A 32 -11.12 -18.02 -11.13
N GLU A 33 -10.84 -18.84 -10.11
CA GLU A 33 -10.43 -18.38 -8.77
C GLU A 33 -9.14 -17.57 -8.81
N ARG A 34 -8.19 -17.94 -9.68
CA ARG A 34 -6.95 -17.17 -9.89
C ARG A 34 -7.18 -15.83 -10.61
N GLN A 35 -8.30 -15.66 -11.30
CA GLN A 35 -8.65 -14.43 -12.01
C GLN A 35 -9.59 -13.51 -11.22
N THR A 36 -10.19 -13.97 -10.11
CA THR A 36 -10.96 -13.08 -9.25
C THR A 36 -10.06 -12.02 -8.67
N THR A 37 -10.39 -10.76 -8.94
CA THR A 37 -9.68 -9.60 -8.43
C THR A 37 -10.51 -8.91 -7.34
N ALA A 38 -9.85 -8.49 -6.27
CA ALA A 38 -10.46 -7.60 -5.29
C ALA A 38 -10.82 -6.24 -5.93
N PRO A 39 -11.70 -5.44 -5.31
CA PRO A 39 -12.06 -4.10 -5.81
C PRO A 39 -10.85 -3.19 -6.07
N SER A 40 -9.74 -3.42 -5.40
CA SER A 40 -8.44 -2.76 -5.60
C SER A 40 -7.69 -3.20 -6.87
N GLY A 41 -8.13 -4.25 -7.55
CA GLY A 41 -7.40 -4.89 -8.65
C GLY A 41 -6.41 -5.98 -8.21
N ALA A 42 -6.30 -6.26 -6.90
CA ALA A 42 -5.47 -7.34 -6.37
C ALA A 42 -6.09 -8.71 -6.67
N ARG A 43 -5.26 -9.70 -7.01
CA ARG A 43 -5.72 -11.09 -7.20
C ARG A 43 -6.15 -11.68 -5.86
N GLN A 44 -7.39 -12.14 -5.79
CA GLN A 44 -8.00 -12.62 -4.55
C GLN A 44 -7.21 -13.76 -3.89
N VAL A 45 -6.73 -14.73 -4.66
CA VAL A 45 -5.93 -15.85 -4.14
C VAL A 45 -4.66 -15.40 -3.40
N VAL A 46 -4.04 -14.31 -3.86
CA VAL A 46 -2.84 -13.74 -3.21
C VAL A 46 -3.21 -12.97 -1.95
N VAL A 47 -4.32 -12.23 -1.98
CA VAL A 47 -4.85 -11.53 -0.80
C VAL A 47 -5.19 -12.54 0.29
N ASP A 48 -5.87 -13.63 -0.04
CA ASP A 48 -6.26 -14.68 0.91
C ASP A 48 -5.04 -15.45 1.45
N TYR A 49 -4.03 -15.69 0.61
CA TYR A 49 -2.76 -16.25 1.05
C TYR A 49 -2.10 -15.33 2.08
N LEU A 50 -1.91 -14.06 1.73
CA LEU A 50 -1.21 -13.11 2.58
C LEU A 50 -1.98 -12.84 3.87
N LEU A 51 -3.31 -12.72 3.81
CA LEU A 51 -4.16 -12.59 4.98
C LEU A 51 -3.98 -13.77 5.95
N ARG A 52 -4.00 -15.02 5.44
CA ARG A 52 -3.73 -16.20 6.26
C ARG A 52 -2.33 -16.17 6.85
N ALA A 53 -1.31 -15.84 6.06
CA ALA A 53 0.08 -15.79 6.53
C ALA A 53 0.27 -14.82 7.71
N VAL A 54 -0.38 -13.63 7.64
CA VAL A 54 -0.26 -12.62 8.70
C VAL A 54 -1.19 -12.87 9.90
N ALA A 55 -2.35 -13.52 9.71
CA ALA A 55 -3.35 -13.73 10.76
C ALA A 55 -3.11 -15.02 11.58
N THR A 56 -2.40 -16.00 11.03
CA THR A 56 -2.20 -17.32 11.71
C THR A 56 -1.25 -17.16 12.90
N ARG A 57 -1.50 -17.93 13.98
CA ARG A 57 -0.66 -17.91 15.20
C ARG A 57 0.70 -18.60 15.05
N SER A 58 1.01 -19.18 13.89
CA SER A 58 2.31 -19.81 13.60
C SER A 58 3.45 -18.80 13.50
N SER A 59 4.69 -19.29 13.45
CA SER A 59 5.88 -18.48 13.17
C SER A 59 5.71 -17.74 11.84
N PHE A 60 6.03 -16.45 11.81
CA PHE A 60 5.99 -15.62 10.62
C PHE A 60 7.42 -15.27 10.20
N ASP A 61 7.79 -15.63 8.99
CA ASP A 61 9.07 -15.26 8.39
C ASP A 61 8.79 -14.38 7.14
N PRO A 62 9.11 -13.09 7.18
CA PRO A 62 8.86 -12.19 6.06
C PRO A 62 9.63 -12.57 4.81
N THR A 63 10.82 -13.21 4.93
CA THR A 63 11.63 -13.63 3.79
C THR A 63 10.94 -14.78 3.04
N LEU A 64 10.44 -15.79 3.75
CA LEU A 64 9.69 -16.90 3.15
C LEU A 64 8.40 -16.40 2.50
N VAL A 65 7.67 -15.48 3.14
CA VAL A 65 6.47 -14.89 2.55
C VAL A 65 6.81 -14.11 1.29
N MET A 66 7.93 -13.37 1.25
CA MET A 66 8.39 -12.68 0.06
C MET A 66 8.73 -13.63 -1.10
N GLU A 67 9.35 -14.77 -0.79
CA GLU A 67 9.63 -15.81 -1.80
C GLU A 67 8.35 -16.37 -2.41
N GLU A 68 7.36 -16.70 -1.59
CA GLU A 68 6.04 -17.14 -2.05
C GLU A 68 5.34 -16.09 -2.91
N LEU A 69 5.37 -14.81 -2.50
CA LEU A 69 4.79 -13.71 -3.29
C LEU A 69 5.50 -13.55 -4.65
N ARG A 70 6.82 -13.77 -4.70
CA ARG A 70 7.56 -13.83 -5.99
C ARG A 70 7.12 -15.03 -6.83
N GLY A 71 6.82 -16.17 -6.21
CA GLY A 71 6.24 -17.34 -6.88
C GLY A 71 4.92 -17.01 -7.59
N TYR A 72 4.12 -16.10 -7.04
CA TYR A 72 2.94 -15.53 -7.70
C TYR A 72 3.27 -14.51 -8.81
N ARG A 73 4.55 -14.30 -9.14
CA ARG A 73 5.05 -13.33 -10.12
C ARG A 73 4.66 -11.89 -9.80
N LEU A 74 4.67 -11.52 -8.52
CA LEU A 74 4.44 -10.15 -8.10
C LEU A 74 5.74 -9.36 -8.15
N THR A 75 5.61 -8.09 -8.55
CA THR A 75 6.68 -7.11 -8.38
C THR A 75 6.70 -6.59 -6.93
N ILE A 76 7.84 -6.12 -6.47
CA ILE A 76 7.97 -5.47 -5.16
C ILE A 76 7.00 -4.28 -5.06
N ASP A 77 6.85 -3.52 -6.14
CA ASP A 77 5.91 -2.40 -6.20
C ASP A 77 4.47 -2.84 -5.99
N ALA A 78 4.05 -3.93 -6.63
CA ALA A 78 2.70 -4.48 -6.42
C ALA A 78 2.50 -4.93 -4.97
N ILE A 79 3.50 -5.58 -4.37
CA ILE A 79 3.43 -6.02 -2.97
C ILE A 79 3.25 -4.81 -2.04
N ILE A 80 4.06 -3.76 -2.20
CA ILE A 80 4.03 -2.57 -1.34
C ILE A 80 2.78 -1.71 -1.60
N ASP A 81 2.43 -1.47 -2.87
CA ASP A 81 1.42 -0.47 -3.24
C ASP A 81 -0.01 -1.02 -3.27
N LEU A 82 -0.15 -2.33 -3.44
CA LEU A 82 -1.45 -2.96 -3.65
C LEU A 82 -1.75 -4.01 -2.59
N TYR A 83 -0.90 -5.04 -2.42
CA TYR A 83 -1.25 -6.19 -1.59
C TYR A 83 -1.16 -5.91 -0.09
N ILE A 84 -0.12 -5.23 0.39
CA ILE A 84 0.00 -4.86 1.81
C ILE A 84 -1.17 -3.95 2.25
N PRO A 85 -1.51 -2.86 1.53
CA PRO A 85 -2.66 -2.02 1.87
C PRO A 85 -4.01 -2.76 1.79
N GLU A 86 -4.19 -3.62 0.80
CA GLU A 86 -5.43 -4.39 0.64
C GLU A 86 -5.67 -5.34 1.81
N VAL A 87 -4.63 -6.11 2.21
CA VAL A 87 -4.73 -7.01 3.36
C VAL A 87 -4.96 -6.25 4.66
N ALA A 88 -4.28 -5.10 4.85
CA ALA A 88 -4.49 -4.25 6.02
C ALA A 88 -5.93 -3.72 6.08
N THR A 89 -6.50 -3.30 4.94
CA THR A 89 -7.90 -2.86 4.84
C THR A 89 -8.85 -3.99 5.22
N ARG A 90 -8.62 -5.18 4.69
CA ARG A 90 -9.44 -6.36 4.95
C ARG A 90 -9.41 -6.78 6.41
N MET A 91 -8.23 -6.77 7.03
CA MET A 91 -8.10 -7.01 8.48
C MET A 91 -8.89 -5.98 9.29
N GLY A 92 -8.86 -4.71 8.89
CA GLY A 92 -9.64 -3.65 9.53
C GLY A 92 -11.16 -3.84 9.36
N GLU A 93 -11.61 -4.37 8.23
CA GLU A 93 -13.02 -4.74 8.01
C GLU A 93 -13.43 -5.92 8.88
N MET A 94 -12.64 -7.00 8.91
CA MET A 94 -12.87 -8.18 9.75
C MET A 94 -12.90 -7.81 11.25
N TRP A 95 -12.09 -6.85 11.67
CA TRP A 95 -12.17 -6.34 13.05
C TRP A 95 -13.49 -5.63 13.33
N LYS A 96 -13.99 -4.81 12.41
CA LYS A 96 -15.28 -4.12 12.56
C LYS A 96 -16.46 -5.07 12.62
N THR A 97 -16.39 -6.20 11.90
CA THR A 97 -17.44 -7.24 11.91
C THR A 97 -17.24 -8.27 13.02
N SER A 98 -16.20 -8.11 13.85
CA SER A 98 -15.84 -9.06 14.93
C SER A 98 -15.38 -10.45 14.44
N ASP A 99 -15.03 -10.57 13.15
CA ASP A 99 -14.47 -11.79 12.57
C ASP A 99 -12.97 -11.93 12.90
N MET A 100 -12.32 -10.88 13.41
CA MET A 100 -10.94 -10.87 13.88
C MET A 100 -10.83 -10.10 15.19
N ASP A 101 -10.14 -10.65 16.18
CA ASP A 101 -9.93 -9.98 17.47
C ASP A 101 -8.81 -8.92 17.40
N PHE A 102 -8.76 -8.03 18.38
CA PHE A 102 -7.80 -6.94 18.45
C PHE A 102 -6.34 -7.44 18.44
N ALA A 103 -6.05 -8.53 19.14
CA ALA A 103 -4.70 -9.09 19.22
C ALA A 103 -4.26 -9.61 17.85
N SER A 104 -5.14 -10.32 17.13
CA SER A 104 -4.87 -10.84 15.79
C SER A 104 -4.64 -9.72 14.78
N VAL A 105 -5.44 -8.64 14.82
CA VAL A 105 -5.24 -7.46 13.97
C VAL A 105 -3.89 -6.78 14.27
N THR A 106 -3.57 -6.63 15.55
CA THR A 106 -2.30 -5.99 15.96
C THR A 106 -1.09 -6.80 15.49
N VAL A 107 -1.10 -8.12 15.73
CA VAL A 107 -0.03 -9.02 15.27
C VAL A 107 0.06 -9.02 13.74
N GLY A 108 -1.07 -9.08 13.05
CA GLY A 108 -1.12 -9.02 11.59
C GLY A 108 -0.54 -7.72 11.04
N ALA A 109 -0.85 -6.58 11.66
CA ALA A 109 -0.28 -5.28 11.26
C ALA A 109 1.24 -5.23 11.46
N LEU A 110 1.77 -5.78 12.55
CA LEU A 110 3.22 -5.89 12.79
C LEU A 110 3.89 -6.79 11.76
N ARG A 111 3.25 -7.89 11.37
CA ARG A 111 3.76 -8.79 10.32
C ARG A 111 3.75 -8.14 8.93
N LEU A 112 2.71 -7.38 8.60
CA LEU A 112 2.70 -6.56 7.38
C LEU A 112 3.80 -5.51 7.40
N GLN A 113 4.10 -4.93 8.57
CA GLN A 113 5.21 -4.00 8.72
C GLN A 113 6.57 -4.69 8.50
N SER A 114 6.76 -5.91 9.03
CA SER A 114 7.98 -6.70 8.79
C SER A 114 8.12 -7.06 7.31
N LEU A 115 7.03 -7.45 6.66
CA LEU A 115 7.01 -7.75 5.22
C LEU A 115 7.35 -6.49 4.38
N LEU A 116 6.80 -5.33 4.75
CA LEU A 116 7.12 -4.05 4.11
C LEU A 116 8.60 -3.69 4.27
N SER A 117 9.17 -3.93 5.46
CA SER A 117 10.60 -3.73 5.72
C SER A 117 11.46 -4.62 4.85
N GLU A 118 11.12 -5.92 4.75
CA GLU A 118 11.82 -6.89 3.89
C GLU A 118 11.71 -6.49 2.42
N ALA A 119 10.51 -6.14 1.93
CA ALA A 119 10.29 -5.67 0.56
C ALA A 119 11.09 -4.40 0.24
N SER A 120 11.32 -3.53 1.22
CA SER A 120 12.00 -2.25 1.07
C SER A 120 13.52 -2.35 1.25
N SER A 121 14.05 -3.42 1.82
CA SER A 121 15.48 -3.58 2.16
C SER A 121 16.41 -3.44 0.95
N ASN A 122 15.98 -3.92 -0.21
CA ASN A 122 16.73 -3.80 -1.46
C ASN A 122 16.60 -2.43 -2.13
N LEU A 123 15.56 -1.65 -1.81
CA LEU A 123 15.32 -0.32 -2.39
C LEU A 123 16.24 0.73 -1.77
N ALA A 124 16.54 0.61 -0.49
CA ALA A 124 17.43 1.53 0.22
C ALA A 124 18.87 1.52 -0.35
N ARG A 125 19.30 0.40 -0.94
CA ARG A 125 20.66 0.27 -1.54
C ARG A 125 20.80 0.98 -2.89
N VAL A 126 19.70 1.20 -3.61
CA VAL A 126 19.72 1.80 -4.95
C VAL A 126 19.66 3.33 -4.90
N ASN A 127 19.05 3.91 -3.86
CA ASN A 127 18.75 5.34 -3.78
C ASN A 127 19.77 6.20 -3.02
N LEU A 128 20.91 5.64 -2.58
CA LEU A 128 21.97 6.40 -1.89
C LEU A 128 22.79 7.34 -2.79
N SER A 129 22.37 7.58 -4.03
CA SER A 129 23.26 8.16 -5.05
C SER A 129 22.94 9.61 -5.45
N GLY A 130 21.99 10.28 -4.85
CA GLY A 130 21.59 11.64 -5.25
C GLY A 130 21.99 12.70 -4.23
N VAL A 131 23.07 13.45 -4.51
CA VAL A 131 23.53 14.60 -3.69
C VAL A 131 22.46 15.69 -3.52
N ASN A 132 21.32 15.61 -4.28
CA ASN A 132 20.21 16.57 -4.26
C ASN A 132 18.83 15.87 -4.22
N ALA A 133 18.71 14.74 -3.54
CA ALA A 133 17.41 14.08 -3.37
C ALA A 133 16.49 14.95 -2.49
N PRO A 134 15.23 15.20 -2.91
CA PRO A 134 14.28 15.93 -2.07
C PRO A 134 14.07 15.21 -0.74
N PHE A 135 14.13 15.95 0.36
CA PHE A 135 13.94 15.39 1.69
C PHE A 135 12.47 15.48 2.14
N ALA A 136 11.90 14.35 2.51
CA ALA A 136 10.52 14.23 2.95
C ALA A 136 10.44 13.76 4.41
N LEU A 137 9.73 14.50 5.25
CA LEU A 137 9.37 14.09 6.61
C LEU A 137 7.94 13.55 6.62
N VAL A 138 7.77 12.25 6.89
CA VAL A 138 6.45 11.65 7.06
C VAL A 138 6.09 11.62 8.54
N VAL A 139 4.98 12.27 8.90
CA VAL A 139 4.56 12.48 10.29
C VAL A 139 3.30 11.68 10.58
N VAL A 140 3.36 10.83 11.58
CA VAL A 140 2.21 10.18 12.23
C VAL A 140 2.01 10.86 13.57
N ALA A 141 0.88 11.56 13.73
CA ALA A 141 0.62 12.35 14.92
C ALA A 141 0.51 11.48 16.18
N GLU A 142 0.79 12.09 17.33
CA GLU A 142 0.58 11.46 18.64
C GLU A 142 -0.88 10.99 18.78
N GLY A 143 -1.08 9.75 19.27
CA GLY A 143 -2.39 9.10 19.37
C GLY A 143 -2.91 8.44 18.09
N GLU A 144 -2.24 8.60 16.96
CA GLU A 144 -2.56 7.87 15.72
C GLU A 144 -1.88 6.50 15.73
N GLN A 145 -2.68 5.44 15.58
CA GLN A 145 -2.19 4.06 15.60
C GLN A 145 -1.95 3.47 14.20
N HIS A 146 -2.33 4.21 13.14
CA HIS A 146 -2.29 3.71 11.76
C HIS A 146 -0.95 4.04 11.07
N PHE A 147 0.15 3.55 11.64
CA PHE A 147 1.50 3.84 11.11
C PHE A 147 1.89 3.01 9.88
N LEU A 148 1.23 1.86 9.61
CA LEU A 148 1.52 1.05 8.43
C LEU A 148 1.32 1.84 7.12
N GLY A 149 0.24 2.63 7.03
CA GLY A 149 -0.01 3.50 5.88
C GLY A 149 1.11 4.53 5.65
N ALA A 150 1.59 5.15 6.72
CA ALA A 150 2.72 6.09 6.66
C ALA A 150 4.02 5.40 6.21
N SER A 151 4.26 4.17 6.66
CA SER A 151 5.42 3.37 6.25
C SER A 151 5.35 2.97 4.78
N VAL A 152 4.17 2.64 4.26
CA VAL A 152 3.95 2.41 2.82
C VAL A 152 4.26 3.67 2.02
N VAL A 153 3.76 4.83 2.44
CA VAL A 153 4.05 6.12 1.79
C VAL A 153 5.55 6.44 1.83
N ALA A 154 6.24 6.16 2.94
CA ALA A 154 7.69 6.33 3.03
C ALA A 154 8.44 5.44 2.04
N ALA A 155 8.01 4.18 1.86
CA ALA A 155 8.58 3.29 0.86
C ALA A 155 8.33 3.79 -0.57
N GLN A 156 7.14 4.31 -0.85
CA GLN A 156 6.79 4.93 -2.13
C GLN A 156 7.65 6.16 -2.45
N LEU A 157 7.84 7.06 -1.48
CA LEU A 157 8.67 8.26 -1.63
C LEU A 157 10.14 7.89 -1.90
N ARG A 158 10.69 6.88 -1.19
CA ARG A 158 12.06 6.40 -1.46
C ARG A 158 12.21 5.89 -2.89
N ARG A 159 11.22 5.16 -3.42
CA ARG A 159 11.21 4.71 -4.83
C ARG A 159 11.10 5.87 -5.83
N LEU A 160 10.50 6.98 -5.42
CA LEU A 160 10.45 8.22 -6.21
C LEU A 160 11.74 9.05 -6.11
N GLY A 161 12.77 8.55 -5.43
CA GLY A 161 14.06 9.19 -5.31
C GLY A 161 14.16 10.22 -4.17
N CYS A 162 13.24 10.19 -3.20
CA CYS A 162 13.31 11.07 -2.04
C CYS A 162 14.14 10.44 -0.92
N ASP A 163 14.88 11.26 -0.18
CA ASP A 163 15.31 10.93 1.18
C ASP A 163 14.12 11.03 2.13
N VAL A 164 13.94 10.07 3.03
CA VAL A 164 12.71 9.99 3.82
C VAL A 164 13.00 9.67 5.27
N SER A 165 12.54 10.53 6.16
CA SER A 165 12.50 10.30 7.60
C SER A 165 11.05 10.11 8.08
N LEU A 166 10.87 9.23 9.08
CA LEU A 166 9.58 8.98 9.74
C LEU A 166 9.60 9.60 11.14
N SER A 167 8.54 10.33 11.48
CA SER A 167 8.23 10.82 12.80
C SER A 167 6.97 10.12 13.28
N ILE A 168 7.09 9.22 14.24
CA ILE A 168 5.97 8.42 14.75
C ILE A 168 5.71 8.79 16.21
N ALA A 169 4.48 9.20 16.51
CA ALA A 169 4.00 9.56 17.85
C ALA A 169 4.86 10.65 18.56
N GLU A 170 5.57 11.48 17.78
CA GLU A 170 6.29 12.63 18.32
C GLU A 170 5.33 13.76 18.71
N ALA A 171 5.61 14.41 19.85
CA ALA A 171 4.85 15.56 20.30
C ALA A 171 5.02 16.75 19.31
N PRO A 172 4.04 17.68 19.20
CA PRO A 172 4.09 18.81 18.27
C PRO A 172 5.36 19.67 18.36
N LYS A 173 5.92 19.81 19.57
CA LYS A 173 7.19 20.55 19.78
C LYS A 173 8.38 19.81 19.15
N GLN A 174 8.41 18.49 19.25
CA GLN A 174 9.49 17.67 18.66
C GLN A 174 9.42 17.72 17.13
N ILE A 175 8.21 17.60 16.54
CA ILE A 175 8.00 17.76 15.11
C ILE A 175 8.50 19.13 14.63
N THR A 176 8.15 20.23 15.35
CA THR A 176 8.61 21.57 15.01
C THR A 176 10.12 21.69 15.06
N ASN A 177 10.76 21.13 16.09
CA ASN A 177 12.22 21.14 16.21
C ASN A 177 12.89 20.36 15.07
N ARG A 178 12.34 19.20 14.70
CA ARG A 178 12.83 18.44 13.54
C ARG A 178 12.73 19.25 12.26
N VAL A 179 11.60 19.90 12.02
CA VAL A 179 11.42 20.73 10.82
C VAL A 179 12.44 21.87 10.75
N LEU A 180 12.73 22.50 11.90
CA LEU A 180 13.75 23.56 11.99
C LEU A 180 15.17 23.04 11.75
N TYR A 181 15.49 21.85 12.25
CA TYR A 181 16.83 21.30 12.21
C TYR A 181 17.11 20.59 10.89
N ASP A 182 16.17 19.74 10.46
CA ASP A 182 16.31 18.88 9.29
C ASP A 182 15.93 19.59 7.98
N GLN A 183 15.19 20.69 8.03
CA GLN A 183 14.73 21.50 6.89
C GLN A 183 14.14 20.68 5.73
N PRO A 184 13.08 19.87 5.96
CA PRO A 184 12.50 19.05 4.92
C PRO A 184 11.88 19.89 3.78
N ASP A 185 12.03 19.44 2.55
CA ASP A 185 11.36 20.00 1.37
C ASP A 185 9.85 19.75 1.39
N MET A 186 9.47 18.59 1.93
CA MET A 186 8.09 18.11 1.99
C MET A 186 7.78 17.51 3.36
N ILE A 187 6.58 17.79 3.87
CA ILE A 187 6.04 17.18 5.09
C ILE A 187 4.73 16.47 4.72
N LEU A 188 4.64 15.18 4.96
CA LEU A 188 3.43 14.39 4.74
C LEU A 188 2.84 13.99 6.09
N MET A 189 1.68 14.54 6.43
CA MET A 189 0.97 14.24 7.66
C MET A 189 -0.03 13.11 7.41
N SER A 190 0.05 12.03 8.20
CA SER A 190 -0.94 10.95 8.20
C SER A 190 -2.03 11.25 9.22
N CYS A 191 -3.30 11.17 8.77
CA CYS A 191 -4.46 11.33 9.64
C CYS A 191 -5.58 10.39 9.16
N ALA A 192 -5.94 9.42 9.99
CA ALA A 192 -6.97 8.44 9.63
C ALA A 192 -8.40 8.89 10.04
N GLN A 193 -8.51 9.81 11.01
CA GLN A 193 -9.78 10.21 11.60
C GLN A 193 -9.97 11.72 11.60
N VAL A 194 -11.23 12.15 11.48
CA VAL A 194 -11.60 13.59 11.52
C VAL A 194 -11.18 14.25 12.84
N SER A 195 -11.19 13.52 13.95
CA SER A 195 -10.74 13.98 15.27
C SER A 195 -9.26 14.41 15.29
N GLY A 196 -8.42 13.83 14.43
CA GLY A 196 -7.00 14.18 14.28
C GLY A 196 -6.75 15.51 13.54
N LEU A 197 -7.74 16.04 12.82
CA LEU A 197 -7.57 17.25 12.00
C LEU A 197 -7.18 18.49 12.81
N GLU A 198 -7.62 18.61 14.06
CA GLU A 198 -7.22 19.74 14.91
C GLU A 198 -5.72 19.73 15.24
N THR A 199 -5.16 18.53 15.45
CA THR A 199 -3.72 18.36 15.64
C THR A 199 -2.96 18.73 14.37
N VAL A 200 -3.47 18.33 13.19
CA VAL A 200 -2.91 18.74 11.90
C VAL A 200 -2.92 20.27 11.78
N VAL A 201 -4.04 20.94 12.06
CA VAL A 201 -4.15 22.41 12.01
C VAL A 201 -3.10 23.07 12.91
N ARG A 202 -2.95 22.60 14.15
CA ARG A 202 -1.95 23.16 15.09
C ARG A 202 -0.53 22.98 14.55
N ASN A 203 -0.20 21.79 14.07
CA ASN A 203 1.14 21.51 13.52
C ASN A 203 1.43 22.37 12.29
N VAL A 204 0.50 22.46 11.34
CA VAL A 204 0.65 23.27 10.11
C VAL A 204 0.87 24.74 10.48
N LYS A 205 0.04 25.31 11.35
CA LYS A 205 0.19 26.71 11.79
C LYS A 205 1.55 26.93 12.44
N LYS A 206 1.99 26.02 13.32
CA LYS A 206 3.27 26.14 13.99
C LYS A 206 4.45 26.06 13.03
N ILE A 207 4.45 25.09 12.13
CA ILE A 207 5.51 24.93 11.13
C ILE A 207 5.61 26.20 10.26
N ARG A 208 4.49 26.68 9.72
CA ARG A 208 4.47 27.89 8.87
C ARG A 208 4.87 29.15 9.60
N SER A 209 4.79 29.19 10.94
CA SER A 209 5.23 30.36 11.74
C SER A 209 6.72 30.38 12.03
N VAL A 210 7.44 29.29 11.81
CA VAL A 210 8.85 29.15 12.22
C VAL A 210 9.81 28.89 11.05
N VAL A 211 9.30 28.52 9.89
CA VAL A 211 10.12 28.20 8.69
C VAL A 211 9.65 29.01 7.49
N ASP A 212 10.56 29.75 6.87
CA ASP A 212 10.38 30.49 5.63
C ASP A 212 11.62 30.29 4.73
N PRO A 213 11.46 29.79 3.48
CA PRO A 213 10.21 29.36 2.87
C PRO A 213 9.66 28.07 3.50
N SER A 214 8.32 28.04 3.65
CA SER A 214 7.66 26.87 4.22
C SER A 214 7.77 25.67 3.30
N PRO A 215 8.03 24.44 3.80
CA PRO A 215 8.00 23.22 3.03
C PRO A 215 6.61 22.99 2.42
N VAL A 216 6.54 22.11 1.40
CA VAL A 216 5.25 21.58 0.93
C VAL A 216 4.64 20.71 2.00
N ILE A 217 3.43 21.04 2.45
CA ILE A 217 2.73 20.25 3.47
C ILE A 217 1.55 19.53 2.84
N ALA A 218 1.58 18.21 2.86
CA ALA A 218 0.52 17.34 2.37
C ALA A 218 -0.18 16.61 3.52
N LEU A 219 -1.46 16.34 3.35
CA LEU A 219 -2.25 15.53 4.26
C LEU A 219 -2.74 14.27 3.53
N GLY A 220 -2.44 13.11 4.11
CA GLY A 220 -2.87 11.80 3.65
C GLY A 220 -3.64 11.03 4.72
N GLY A 221 -4.14 9.86 4.35
CA GLY A 221 -4.84 8.96 5.25
C GLY A 221 -6.18 8.45 4.71
N ALA A 222 -6.98 7.85 5.57
CA ALA A 222 -8.26 7.22 5.20
C ALA A 222 -9.43 8.21 5.01
N MET A 223 -9.16 9.52 4.93
CA MET A 223 -10.19 10.53 4.83
C MET A 223 -11.02 10.41 3.55
N ARG A 224 -12.31 10.65 3.71
CA ARG A 224 -13.32 10.63 2.63
C ARG A 224 -14.13 11.93 2.71
N GLY A 225 -14.79 12.30 1.59
CA GLY A 225 -15.67 13.45 1.51
C GLY A 225 -15.03 14.69 0.90
N ASP A 226 -15.32 15.87 1.41
CA ASP A 226 -14.88 17.16 0.89
C ASP A 226 -13.38 17.40 1.19
N LEU A 227 -12.50 16.96 0.28
CA LEU A 227 -11.06 17.13 0.40
C LEU A 227 -10.65 18.60 0.31
N ASP A 228 -11.37 19.42 -0.45
CA ASP A 228 -11.10 20.86 -0.56
C ASP A 228 -11.44 21.61 0.72
N GLY A 229 -12.55 21.27 1.38
CA GLY A 229 -12.89 21.80 2.69
C GLY A 229 -11.85 21.41 3.75
N ILE A 230 -11.38 20.15 3.74
CA ILE A 230 -10.31 19.68 4.61
C ILE A 230 -9.03 20.48 4.35
N ARG A 231 -8.62 20.67 3.11
CA ARG A 231 -7.45 21.46 2.73
C ARG A 231 -7.53 22.89 3.26
N LYS A 232 -8.67 23.57 3.04
CA LYS A 232 -8.89 24.94 3.52
C LYS A 232 -8.86 25.03 5.04
N LYS A 233 -9.49 24.06 5.74
CA LYS A 233 -9.54 24.01 7.21
C LYS A 233 -8.15 23.78 7.81
N THR A 234 -7.37 22.88 7.25
CA THR A 234 -6.07 22.48 7.80
C THR A 234 -4.93 23.41 7.37
N GLY A 235 -5.07 24.13 6.26
CA GLY A 235 -4.04 24.98 5.71
C GLY A 235 -2.89 24.23 5.05
N VAL A 236 -3.07 22.93 4.73
CA VAL A 236 -2.10 22.15 3.94
C VAL A 236 -2.14 22.55 2.47
N ASP A 237 -1.08 22.30 1.73
CA ASP A 237 -0.99 22.62 0.31
C ASP A 237 -1.85 21.67 -0.54
N LEU A 238 -1.88 20.37 -0.16
CA LEU A 238 -2.74 19.38 -0.82
C LEU A 238 -3.22 18.27 0.14
N VAL A 239 -4.36 17.67 -0.22
CA VAL A 239 -4.88 16.46 0.42
C VAL A 239 -4.89 15.37 -0.65
N THR A 240 -4.15 14.28 -0.44
CA THR A 240 -3.99 13.21 -1.44
C THR A 240 -3.67 11.87 -0.79
N LYS A 241 -3.93 10.77 -1.52
CA LYS A 241 -3.51 9.41 -1.17
C LYS A 241 -2.30 8.95 -1.99
N SER A 242 -1.73 9.83 -2.81
CA SER A 242 -0.68 9.49 -3.77
C SER A 242 0.63 10.20 -3.41
N ALA A 243 1.67 9.44 -3.12
CA ALA A 243 3.02 10.00 -2.95
C ALA A 243 3.52 10.71 -4.21
N LYS A 244 3.13 10.22 -5.41
CA LYS A 244 3.48 10.85 -6.70
C LYS A 244 2.92 12.27 -6.82
N ASP A 245 1.70 12.51 -6.32
CA ASP A 245 1.08 13.85 -6.36
C ASP A 245 1.86 14.83 -5.51
N VAL A 246 2.34 14.40 -4.32
CA VAL A 246 3.14 15.25 -3.43
C VAL A 246 4.44 15.64 -4.09
N VAL A 247 5.19 14.66 -4.62
CA VAL A 247 6.45 14.91 -5.33
C VAL A 247 6.21 15.79 -6.56
N GLY A 248 5.15 15.51 -7.34
CA GLY A 248 4.78 16.33 -8.51
C GLY A 248 4.44 17.77 -8.15
N PHE A 249 3.75 18.00 -7.04
CA PHE A 249 3.45 19.32 -6.53
C PHE A 249 4.72 20.06 -6.09
N TYR A 250 5.59 19.41 -5.32
CA TYR A 250 6.89 19.96 -4.92
C TYR A 250 7.73 20.38 -6.13
N MET A 251 7.88 19.49 -7.11
CA MET A 251 8.69 19.78 -8.31
C MET A 251 8.15 20.96 -9.12
N LYS A 252 6.83 21.12 -9.21
CA LYS A 252 6.22 22.29 -9.87
C LYS A 252 6.50 23.58 -9.11
N ARG A 253 6.37 23.56 -7.78
CA ARG A 253 6.63 24.72 -6.91
C ARG A 253 8.10 25.13 -6.96
N HIS A 254 9.02 24.15 -6.88
CA HIS A 254 10.46 24.41 -6.94
C HIS A 254 10.88 25.02 -8.30
N LYS A 255 10.36 24.52 -9.42
CA LYS A 255 10.61 25.12 -10.75
C LYS A 255 10.09 26.54 -10.88
N ALA A 256 8.99 26.87 -10.22
CA ALA A 256 8.46 28.24 -10.23
C ALA A 256 9.37 29.20 -9.47
N LEU A 257 9.90 28.78 -8.31
CA LEU A 257 10.83 29.58 -7.49
C LEU A 257 12.21 29.74 -8.14
N SER A 258 12.67 28.77 -8.94
CA SER A 258 13.97 28.85 -9.63
C SER A 258 13.95 29.72 -10.91
N ARG A 259 12.78 30.20 -11.33
CA ARG A 259 12.59 31.04 -12.52
C ARG A 259 12.23 32.50 -12.22
N GLY A 260 12.00 32.83 -10.97
CA GLY A 260 11.75 34.20 -10.49
C GLY A 260 12.95 34.80 -9.79
#